data_9fe614ecfb8039b1cc8091ecb4a39781
#
_entry.id   9fe614ecfb8039b1cc8091ecb4a39781
#
_cell.length_a   1.000
_cell.length_b   1.000
_cell.length_c   1.000
_cell.angle_alpha   90.00
_cell.angle_beta   90.00
_cell.angle_gamma   90.00
#
_symmetry.space_group_name_H-M   'P 1'
#
loop_
_entity.id
_entity.type
_entity.pdbx_description
1 polymer ?
#
loop_
_entity_poly.entity_id
_entity_poly.type
_entity_poly.pdbx_seq_one_letter_code
_entity_poly.pdbx_strand_id
1 'polypeptide(L)'
;MPVVVQKVLLAEPRGFCAGVEMAIKALTWMTRVFPPPVYCYHQIVHNASVVAAFEAAGVIFVDDIEAVPSGARVMLSAHGSSPEVGAAARERTAVVVDAVCPLVTKVHHEVRRMAAEGYDILYVGHEGHDEAVGTIAEAPRAVTLIEPQRG
;
A
#
# COMPACT_ATOMS: atom_id res chain seq x y z
N MET A 1 40.42 -0.10 -4.05
CA MET A 1 40.66 0.95 -3.04
C MET A 1 39.33 1.22 -2.34
N PRO A 2 39.26 1.33 -1.01
CA PRO A 2 38.01 1.71 -0.35
C PRO A 2 37.58 3.12 -0.77
N VAL A 3 36.32 3.30 -1.11
CA VAL A 3 35.77 4.63 -1.41
C VAL A 3 35.63 5.38 -0.09
N VAL A 4 36.38 6.48 0.04
CA VAL A 4 36.26 7.37 1.22
C VAL A 4 35.23 8.45 0.93
N VAL A 5 34.13 8.44 1.66
CA VAL A 5 33.12 9.49 1.58
C VAL A 5 33.67 10.76 2.23
N GLN A 6 33.86 11.81 1.44
CA GLN A 6 34.40 13.09 1.93
C GLN A 6 33.32 14.06 2.42
N LYS A 7 32.09 13.94 1.90
CA LYS A 7 30.99 14.85 2.22
C LYS A 7 29.65 14.16 2.06
N VAL A 8 28.74 14.37 3.00
CA VAL A 8 27.33 13.96 2.93
C VAL A 8 26.48 15.22 2.92
N LEU A 9 25.59 15.34 1.93
CA LEU A 9 24.62 16.44 1.85
C LEU A 9 23.24 15.86 2.21
N LEU A 10 22.59 16.49 3.19
CA LEU A 10 21.22 16.15 3.59
C LEU A 10 20.26 17.14 2.93
N ALA A 11 19.23 16.61 2.28
CA ALA A 11 18.16 17.42 1.72
C ALA A 11 17.32 18.08 2.84
N GLU A 12 16.76 19.23 2.56
CA GLU A 12 15.84 19.95 3.45
C GLU A 12 14.71 20.53 2.58
N PRO A 13 13.42 20.26 2.85
CA PRO A 13 12.92 19.31 3.87
C PRO A 13 13.19 17.85 3.50
N ARG A 14 13.21 16.98 4.50
CA ARG A 14 13.40 15.54 4.33
C ARG A 14 12.46 14.75 5.26
N GLY A 15 12.16 13.52 4.89
CA GLY A 15 11.31 12.62 5.67
C GLY A 15 10.33 11.88 4.77
N PHE A 16 9.36 11.21 5.37
CA PHE A 16 8.26 10.58 4.66
C PHE A 16 7.20 11.61 4.23
N CYS A 17 6.46 11.31 3.18
CA CYS A 17 5.27 12.10 2.85
C CYS A 17 4.17 11.88 3.89
N ALA A 18 3.18 12.77 3.91
CA ALA A 18 2.08 12.69 4.88
C ALA A 18 1.31 11.36 4.83
N GLY A 19 1.11 10.78 3.62
CA GLY A 19 0.44 9.49 3.47
C GLY A 19 1.21 8.34 4.12
N VAL A 20 2.52 8.27 3.89
CA VAL A 20 3.40 7.28 4.53
C VAL A 20 3.44 7.47 6.05
N GLU A 21 3.55 8.71 6.53
CA GLU A 21 3.51 8.97 7.97
C GLU A 21 2.19 8.55 8.62
N MET A 22 1.06 8.79 7.96
CA MET A 22 -0.25 8.37 8.45
C MET A 22 -0.34 6.85 8.54
N ALA A 23 0.11 6.13 7.52
CA ALA A 23 0.10 4.67 7.50
C ALA A 23 0.98 4.08 8.62
N ILE A 24 2.21 4.59 8.78
CA ILE A 24 3.11 4.17 9.87
C ILE A 24 2.49 4.44 11.24
N LYS A 25 1.90 5.62 11.45
CA LYS A 25 1.22 5.97 12.69
C LYS A 25 0.03 5.04 12.97
N ALA A 26 -0.79 4.75 11.97
CA ALA A 26 -1.94 3.86 12.11
C ALA A 26 -1.51 2.44 12.50
N LEU A 27 -0.51 1.86 11.82
CA LEU A 27 0.01 0.53 12.17
C LEU A 27 0.65 0.52 13.56
N THR A 28 1.37 1.59 13.93
CA THR A 28 1.91 1.74 15.28
C THR A 28 0.80 1.75 16.34
N TRP A 29 -0.34 2.41 16.07
CA TRP A 29 -1.49 2.38 16.96
C TRP A 29 -2.10 0.98 17.05
N MET A 30 -2.22 0.26 15.94
CA MET A 30 -2.73 -1.12 15.96
C MET A 30 -1.87 -2.04 16.82
N THR A 31 -0.53 -1.95 16.72
CA THR A 31 0.37 -2.77 17.55
C THR A 31 0.33 -2.43 19.03
N ARG A 32 -0.15 -1.24 19.41
CA ARG A 32 -0.32 -0.85 20.82
C ARG A 32 -1.69 -1.23 21.38
N VAL A 33 -2.72 -1.22 20.56
CA VAL A 33 -4.11 -1.45 21.00
C VAL A 33 -4.47 -2.92 20.94
N PHE A 34 -3.95 -3.65 19.97
CA PHE A 34 -4.27 -5.06 19.78
C PHE A 34 -3.11 -5.97 20.19
N PRO A 35 -3.40 -7.13 20.80
CA PRO A 35 -2.38 -8.14 21.03
C PRO A 35 -1.87 -8.69 19.69
N PRO A 36 -0.58 -9.08 19.62
CA PRO A 36 -0.03 -9.71 18.42
C PRO A 36 -0.66 -11.09 18.18
N PRO A 37 -0.71 -11.56 16.92
CA PRO A 37 -0.25 -10.84 15.75
C PRO A 37 -1.27 -9.82 15.22
N VAL A 38 -0.76 -8.73 14.65
CA VAL A 38 -1.49 -7.82 13.77
C VAL A 38 -1.05 -8.11 12.34
N TYR A 39 -1.97 -8.22 11.41
CA TYR A 39 -1.65 -8.49 10.01
C TYR A 39 -1.61 -7.20 9.20
N CYS A 40 -0.75 -7.17 8.18
CA CYS A 40 -0.71 -6.10 7.20
C CYS A 40 -0.70 -6.72 5.80
N TYR A 41 -1.66 -6.34 4.98
CA TYR A 41 -1.73 -6.78 3.59
C TYR A 41 -0.75 -5.95 2.76
N HIS A 42 0.22 -6.61 2.18
CA HIS A 42 1.44 -6.07 1.60
C HIS A 42 2.30 -5.28 2.60
N GLN A 43 3.49 -4.88 2.18
CA GLN A 43 4.34 -4.00 2.98
C GLN A 43 3.64 -2.66 3.18
N ILE A 44 3.63 -2.15 4.42
CA ILE A 44 2.98 -0.87 4.71
C ILE A 44 3.57 0.29 3.89
N VAL A 45 4.86 0.21 3.63
CA VAL A 45 5.65 1.10 2.77
C VAL A 45 6.85 0.33 2.24
N HIS A 46 7.36 0.66 1.06
CA HIS A 46 8.55 0.05 0.48
C HIS A 46 9.85 0.54 1.17
N ASN A 47 9.99 0.20 2.46
CA ASN A 47 11.16 0.54 3.27
C ASN A 47 11.50 -0.60 4.21
N ALA A 48 12.59 -1.33 3.91
CA ALA A 48 12.99 -2.52 4.65
C ALA A 48 13.21 -2.28 6.15
N SER A 49 13.71 -1.11 6.54
CA SER A 49 13.92 -0.78 7.96
C SER A 49 12.60 -0.58 8.71
N VAL A 50 11.60 0.01 8.04
CA VAL A 50 10.25 0.19 8.61
C VAL A 50 9.56 -1.17 8.73
N VAL A 51 9.64 -2.00 7.69
CA VAL A 51 9.06 -3.36 7.67
C VAL A 51 9.65 -4.19 8.81
N ALA A 52 10.99 -4.27 8.91
CA ALA A 52 11.66 -5.03 9.97
C ALA A 52 11.30 -4.56 11.39
N ALA A 53 11.12 -3.25 11.58
CA ALA A 53 10.70 -2.71 12.89
C ALA A 53 9.29 -3.16 13.28
N PHE A 54 8.36 -3.26 12.32
CA PHE A 54 7.01 -3.76 12.58
C PHE A 54 6.96 -5.27 12.74
N GLU A 55 7.75 -6.03 12.00
CA GLU A 55 7.91 -7.48 12.22
C GLU A 55 8.39 -7.77 13.65
N ALA A 56 9.40 -7.03 14.11
CA ALA A 56 9.87 -7.12 15.50
C ALA A 56 8.80 -6.73 16.53
N ALA A 57 7.83 -5.91 16.15
CA ALA A 57 6.68 -5.53 16.99
C ALA A 57 5.50 -6.52 16.90
N GLY A 58 5.65 -7.64 16.17
CA GLY A 58 4.63 -8.68 16.04
C GLY A 58 3.63 -8.46 14.91
N VAL A 59 3.97 -7.65 13.91
CA VAL A 59 3.21 -7.54 12.66
C VAL A 59 3.61 -8.66 11.72
N ILE A 60 2.62 -9.28 11.07
CA ILE A 60 2.81 -10.27 10.01
C ILE A 60 2.35 -9.64 8.70
N PHE A 61 3.29 -9.46 7.78
CA PHE A 61 2.98 -9.02 6.42
C PHE A 61 2.58 -10.22 5.57
N VAL A 62 1.51 -10.06 4.79
CA VAL A 62 0.98 -11.09 3.89
C VAL A 62 0.74 -10.51 2.51
N ASP A 63 0.99 -11.31 1.47
CA ASP A 63 0.74 -10.93 0.07
C ASP A 63 -0.62 -11.42 -0.42
N ASP A 64 -1.29 -12.26 0.36
CA ASP A 64 -2.62 -12.78 0.08
C ASP A 64 -3.54 -12.52 1.27
N ILE A 65 -4.68 -11.86 1.02
CA ILE A 65 -5.67 -11.59 2.07
C ILE A 65 -6.30 -12.88 2.63
N GLU A 66 -6.31 -13.95 1.85
CA GLU A 66 -6.78 -15.26 2.28
C GLU A 66 -5.87 -15.91 3.34
N ALA A 67 -4.60 -15.50 3.42
CA ALA A 67 -3.67 -15.94 4.44
C ALA A 67 -3.95 -15.32 5.83
N VAL A 68 -4.78 -14.26 5.89
CA VAL A 68 -5.18 -13.65 7.17
C VAL A 68 -6.21 -14.55 7.86
N PRO A 69 -5.97 -15.01 9.11
CA PRO A 69 -6.91 -15.83 9.84
C PRO A 69 -8.26 -15.13 10.07
N SER A 70 -9.34 -15.91 10.07
CA SER A 70 -10.67 -15.39 10.40
C SER A 70 -10.68 -14.77 11.80
N GLY A 71 -11.31 -13.59 11.92
CA GLY A 71 -11.37 -12.85 13.18
C GLY A 71 -10.09 -12.10 13.57
N ALA A 72 -9.05 -12.12 12.73
CA ALA A 72 -7.83 -11.35 12.95
C ALA A 72 -8.05 -9.83 12.80
N ARG A 73 -6.99 -9.07 12.99
CA ARG A 73 -6.94 -7.62 12.76
C ARG A 73 -5.98 -7.38 11.62
N VAL A 74 -6.45 -6.71 10.59
CA VAL A 74 -5.66 -6.46 9.38
C VAL A 74 -5.63 -4.99 9.03
N MET A 75 -4.47 -4.55 8.54
CA MET A 75 -4.30 -3.26 7.89
C MET A 75 -4.10 -3.47 6.41
N LEU A 76 -4.78 -2.66 5.58
CA LEU A 76 -4.49 -2.53 4.16
C LEU A 76 -3.46 -1.42 3.98
N SER A 77 -2.47 -1.66 3.09
CA SER A 77 -1.30 -0.79 2.94
C SER A 77 -1.62 0.59 2.33
N ALA A 78 -0.65 1.49 2.38
CA ALA A 78 -0.77 2.85 1.84
C ALA A 78 -0.91 2.90 0.31
N HIS A 79 -0.50 1.83 -0.38
CA HIS A 79 -0.52 1.75 -1.85
C HIS A 79 -1.92 1.62 -2.45
N GLY A 80 -2.92 1.33 -1.60
CA GLY A 80 -4.26 0.95 -2.02
C GLY A 80 -4.36 -0.55 -2.34
N SER A 81 -5.57 -1.04 -2.37
CA SER A 81 -5.88 -2.42 -2.73
C SER A 81 -7.11 -2.45 -3.63
N SER A 82 -7.30 -3.57 -4.32
CA SER A 82 -8.49 -3.74 -5.15
C SER A 82 -9.76 -3.76 -4.29
N PRO A 83 -10.93 -3.39 -4.87
CA PRO A 83 -12.21 -3.46 -4.17
C PRO A 83 -12.50 -4.86 -3.61
N GLU A 84 -12.09 -5.92 -4.32
CA GLU A 84 -12.28 -7.31 -3.92
C GLU A 84 -11.49 -7.65 -2.66
N VAL A 85 -10.22 -7.23 -2.59
CA VAL A 85 -9.38 -7.39 -1.39
C VAL A 85 -9.99 -6.67 -0.21
N GLY A 86 -10.46 -5.44 -0.41
CA GLY A 86 -11.15 -4.68 0.64
C GLY A 86 -12.43 -5.36 1.14
N ALA A 87 -13.21 -5.98 0.25
CA ALA A 87 -14.41 -6.75 0.60
C ALA A 87 -14.03 -8.02 1.38
N ALA A 88 -13.10 -8.82 0.86
CA ALA A 88 -12.63 -10.04 1.50
C ALA A 88 -12.05 -9.78 2.90
N ALA A 89 -11.29 -8.71 3.08
CA ALA A 89 -10.78 -8.30 4.39
C ALA A 89 -11.92 -8.06 5.37
N ARG A 90 -12.97 -7.33 4.99
CA ARG A 90 -14.11 -7.01 5.86
C ARG A 90 -14.97 -8.22 6.22
N GLU A 91 -15.08 -9.19 5.31
CA GLU A 91 -15.82 -10.43 5.55
C GLU A 91 -15.09 -11.36 6.52
N ARG A 92 -13.76 -11.42 6.45
CA ARG A 92 -12.96 -12.41 7.18
C ARG A 92 -12.48 -11.94 8.53
N THR A 93 -12.23 -10.64 8.70
CA THR A 93 -11.48 -10.14 9.85
C THR A 93 -12.35 -9.35 10.83
N ALA A 94 -11.96 -9.33 12.10
CA ALA A 94 -12.69 -8.60 13.14
C ALA A 94 -12.48 -7.08 13.03
N VAL A 95 -11.32 -6.65 12.55
CA VAL A 95 -10.97 -5.24 12.39
C VAL A 95 -10.19 -5.06 11.08
N VAL A 96 -10.66 -4.15 10.24
CA VAL A 96 -9.94 -3.68 9.05
C VAL A 96 -9.59 -2.21 9.24
N VAL A 97 -8.31 -1.87 9.12
CA VAL A 97 -7.85 -0.49 9.04
C VAL A 97 -7.33 -0.26 7.62
N ASP A 98 -7.98 0.61 6.87
CA ASP A 98 -7.54 0.98 5.54
C ASP A 98 -6.61 2.21 5.65
N ALA A 99 -5.32 1.99 5.38
CA ALA A 99 -4.29 3.03 5.46
C ALA A 99 -3.98 3.65 4.10
N VAL A 100 -4.85 3.42 3.10
CA VAL A 100 -4.63 3.98 1.76
C VAL A 100 -4.38 5.49 1.82
N CYS A 101 -3.35 5.92 1.10
CA CYS A 101 -3.02 7.33 0.98
C CYS A 101 -4.19 8.11 0.35
N PRO A 102 -4.61 9.26 0.90
CA PRO A 102 -5.69 10.06 0.31
C PRO A 102 -5.46 10.45 -1.16
N LEU A 103 -4.20 10.57 -1.59
CA LEU A 103 -3.87 10.84 -2.99
C LEU A 103 -4.13 9.60 -3.87
N VAL A 104 -3.86 8.40 -3.38
CA VAL A 104 -4.20 7.15 -4.08
C VAL A 104 -5.73 6.99 -4.17
N THR A 105 -6.44 7.24 -3.07
CA THR A 105 -7.92 7.27 -3.07
C THR A 105 -8.47 8.24 -4.12
N LYS A 106 -7.84 9.41 -4.28
CA LYS A 106 -8.23 10.37 -5.32
C LYS A 106 -8.01 9.81 -6.73
N VAL A 107 -6.89 9.14 -6.99
CA VAL A 107 -6.61 8.48 -8.29
C VAL A 107 -7.66 7.41 -8.58
N HIS A 108 -7.96 6.53 -7.62
CA HIS A 108 -8.99 5.51 -7.76
C HIS A 108 -10.37 6.11 -8.08
N HIS A 109 -10.73 7.21 -7.40
CA HIS A 109 -11.98 7.91 -7.68
C HIS A 109 -12.03 8.47 -9.11
N GLU A 110 -10.94 9.11 -9.58
CA GLU A 110 -10.86 9.66 -10.93
C GLU A 110 -10.92 8.56 -11.99
N VAL A 111 -10.25 7.42 -11.77
CA VAL A 111 -10.32 6.27 -12.70
C VAL A 111 -11.76 5.79 -12.86
N ARG A 112 -12.49 5.59 -11.74
CA ARG A 112 -13.91 5.20 -11.80
C ARG A 112 -14.76 6.22 -12.53
N ARG A 113 -14.55 7.51 -12.24
CA ARG A 113 -15.30 8.60 -12.87
C ARG A 113 -15.07 8.65 -14.38
N MET A 114 -13.81 8.64 -14.80
CA MET A 114 -13.45 8.69 -16.23
C MET A 114 -13.92 7.46 -16.99
N ALA A 115 -13.81 6.28 -16.41
CA ALA A 115 -14.33 5.05 -16.98
C ALA A 115 -15.87 5.10 -17.17
N ALA A 116 -16.60 5.65 -16.19
CA ALA A 116 -18.06 5.83 -16.28
C ALA A 116 -18.45 6.86 -17.36
N GLU A 117 -17.60 7.82 -17.66
CA GLU A 117 -17.76 8.79 -18.74
C GLU A 117 -17.33 8.23 -20.12
N GLY A 118 -16.84 6.99 -20.18
CA GLY A 118 -16.49 6.28 -21.41
C GLY A 118 -15.08 6.55 -21.94
N TYR A 119 -14.17 7.05 -21.10
CA TYR A 119 -12.78 7.23 -21.48
C TYR A 119 -11.97 5.92 -21.42
N ASP A 120 -11.07 5.76 -22.40
CA ASP A 120 -9.96 4.81 -22.29
C ASP A 120 -8.83 5.43 -21.49
N ILE A 121 -8.33 4.70 -20.49
CA ILE A 121 -7.33 5.20 -19.53
C ILE A 121 -6.02 4.46 -19.76
N LEU A 122 -4.95 5.20 -20.01
CA LEU A 122 -3.59 4.65 -20.07
C LEU A 122 -2.89 4.83 -18.73
N TYR A 123 -2.57 3.72 -18.08
CA TYR A 123 -1.81 3.70 -16.82
C TYR A 123 -0.35 3.38 -17.12
N VAL A 124 0.55 4.31 -16.84
CA VAL A 124 1.99 4.10 -17.02
C VAL A 124 2.58 3.60 -15.70
N GLY A 125 3.09 2.37 -15.68
CA GLY A 125 3.60 1.74 -14.47
C GLY A 125 4.19 0.35 -14.72
N HIS A 126 4.49 -0.38 -13.66
CA HIS A 126 5.03 -1.74 -13.73
C HIS A 126 3.96 -2.76 -13.38
N GLU A 127 3.91 -3.84 -14.15
CA GLU A 127 3.03 -4.98 -13.89
C GLU A 127 3.32 -5.57 -12.49
N GLY A 128 2.25 -5.91 -11.77
CA GLY A 128 2.36 -6.49 -10.43
C GLY A 128 2.70 -5.51 -9.31
N HIS A 129 2.96 -4.24 -9.59
CA HIS A 129 3.12 -3.24 -8.53
C HIS A 129 1.79 -2.97 -7.84
N ASP A 130 1.79 -2.91 -6.49
CA ASP A 130 0.58 -2.78 -5.66
C ASP A 130 -0.35 -1.64 -6.11
N GLU A 131 0.21 -0.45 -6.39
CA GLU A 131 -0.56 0.69 -6.86
C GLU A 131 -1.16 0.46 -8.25
N ALA A 132 -0.44 -0.25 -9.15
CA ALA A 132 -0.96 -0.57 -10.48
C ALA A 132 -2.11 -1.56 -10.37
N VAL A 133 -1.93 -2.62 -9.58
CA VAL A 133 -2.97 -3.64 -9.33
C VAL A 133 -4.23 -3.00 -8.76
N GLY A 134 -4.10 -2.18 -7.70
CA GLY A 134 -5.21 -1.48 -7.07
C GLY A 134 -5.94 -0.53 -8.01
N THR A 135 -5.19 0.28 -8.75
CA THR A 135 -5.75 1.29 -9.67
C THR A 135 -6.45 0.64 -10.88
N ILE A 136 -5.85 -0.38 -11.50
CA ILE A 136 -6.43 -1.08 -12.66
C ILE A 136 -7.71 -1.81 -12.24
N ALA A 137 -7.75 -2.39 -11.04
CA ALA A 137 -8.92 -3.09 -10.52
C ALA A 137 -10.16 -2.20 -10.37
N GLU A 138 -10.00 -0.88 -10.27
CA GLU A 138 -11.13 0.06 -10.19
C GLU A 138 -11.96 0.12 -11.48
N ALA A 139 -11.32 -0.10 -12.65
CA ALA A 139 -12.00 -0.12 -13.95
C ALA A 139 -11.23 -0.98 -14.96
N PRO A 140 -11.15 -2.32 -14.79
CA PRO A 140 -10.23 -3.18 -15.53
C PRO A 140 -10.50 -3.24 -17.04
N ARG A 141 -11.71 -2.86 -17.49
CA ARG A 141 -12.06 -2.81 -18.91
C ARG A 141 -11.71 -1.48 -19.58
N ALA A 142 -11.48 -0.44 -18.81
CA ALA A 142 -11.18 0.90 -19.29
C ALA A 142 -9.71 1.27 -19.13
N VAL A 143 -8.95 0.54 -18.30
CA VAL A 143 -7.54 0.84 -18.00
C VAL A 143 -6.63 -0.12 -18.75
N THR A 144 -5.68 0.45 -19.51
CA THR A 144 -4.60 -0.30 -20.17
C THR A 144 -3.27 0.05 -19.53
N LEU A 145 -2.54 -0.97 -19.05
CA LEU A 145 -1.19 -0.80 -18.52
C LEU A 145 -0.20 -0.57 -19.67
N ILE A 146 0.61 0.47 -19.53
CA ILE A 146 1.75 0.77 -20.39
C ILE A 146 3.02 0.64 -19.54
N GLU A 147 3.85 -0.35 -19.83
CA GLU A 147 5.14 -0.46 -19.20
C GLU A 147 6.20 0.40 -19.89
N PRO A 148 6.96 1.23 -19.14
CA PRO A 148 8.09 1.93 -19.71
C PRO A 148 9.14 0.91 -20.15
N GLN A 149 9.59 0.97 -21.40
CA GLN A 149 10.69 0.14 -21.88
C GLN A 149 11.93 0.46 -21.05
N ARG A 150 12.55 -0.57 -20.48
CA ARG A 150 13.87 -0.42 -19.86
C ARG A 150 14.88 -0.18 -21.00
N GLY A 151 15.41 1.04 -21.09
CA GLY A 151 16.50 1.38 -21.98
C GLY A 151 17.82 0.74 -21.59
#